data_60da0b5768f16e6b9dcc099f30a1ca47
#
_entry.id   60da0b5768f16e6b9dcc099f30a1ca47
#
_cell.length_a   1.000
_cell.length_b   1.000
_cell.length_c   1.000
_cell.angle_alpha   90.00
_cell.angle_beta   90.00
_cell.angle_gamma   90.00
#
_symmetry.space_group_name_H-M   'P 1'
#
loop_
_entity.id
_entity.type
_entity.pdbx_description
1 polymer ?
#
loop_
_entity_poly.entity_id
_entity_poly.type
_entity_poly.pdbx_seq_one_letter_code
_entity_poly.pdbx_strand_id
1 'polypeptide(L)'
;MRFGLAILPERPWHEAERQWRTAEELGFDHAWTYDHLVWAGLPNSPWYGTTPTLTAAALVTSGIGLGTYVSSPNYRHPAVFWRDVQSLDDVSGGRFLLGIGNGADLDSGILGGPSLSPRERVDRFQEFTRLLLRLREDDHVTSEGSWFSTADMRTLPRIRHVPVLVAANGPRSVRFAARHGDGWITTGPRGAPSLDAWFDGIAESVATLDDALAAAGRDAAAYPRYLNLDSAPSYSLIDPETFAARVRRAAEMGFTDVIGHWPRPDSPYAGDESTLETVATQVIPELRA
;
A
#
# COMPACT_ATOMS: atom_id res chain seq x y z
N MET A 1 -16.34 -2.13 6.97
CA MET A 1 -14.89 -2.28 6.77
C MET A 1 -14.62 -3.01 5.47
N ARG A 2 -13.56 -2.64 4.72
CA ARG A 2 -13.12 -3.35 3.50
C ARG A 2 -11.90 -4.22 3.82
N PHE A 3 -11.75 -5.30 3.09
CA PHE A 3 -10.73 -6.33 3.33
C PHE A 3 -9.81 -6.47 2.13
N GLY A 4 -8.53 -6.38 2.36
CA GLY A 4 -7.50 -6.50 1.33
C GLY A 4 -6.53 -7.64 1.55
N LEU A 5 -5.89 -8.05 0.46
CA LEU A 5 -4.93 -9.13 0.47
C LEU A 5 -3.67 -8.74 -0.31
N ALA A 6 -2.51 -8.77 0.34
CA ALA A 6 -1.23 -8.55 -0.32
C ALA A 6 -0.69 -9.87 -0.87
N ILE A 7 -0.42 -9.90 -2.17
CA ILE A 7 0.14 -11.05 -2.90
C ILE A 7 1.57 -10.66 -3.30
N LEU A 8 2.56 -11.36 -2.75
CA LEU A 8 3.96 -11.09 -3.08
C LEU A 8 4.27 -11.51 -4.52
N PRO A 9 5.04 -10.71 -5.29
CA PRO A 9 5.37 -11.02 -6.68
C PRO A 9 6.55 -11.99 -6.78
N GLU A 10 6.48 -13.11 -6.06
CA GLU A 10 7.56 -14.11 -5.95
C GLU A 10 7.36 -15.35 -6.85
N ARG A 11 6.19 -15.47 -7.47
CA ARG A 11 5.85 -16.60 -8.32
C ARG A 11 5.79 -16.21 -9.80
N PRO A 12 6.15 -17.13 -10.73
CA PRO A 12 5.92 -16.90 -12.14
C PRO A 12 4.42 -16.74 -12.40
N TRP A 13 4.06 -15.95 -13.43
CA TRP A 13 2.67 -15.55 -13.66
C TRP A 13 1.70 -16.72 -13.77
N HIS A 14 2.09 -17.80 -14.44
CA HIS A 14 1.21 -18.99 -14.61
C HIS A 14 0.83 -19.67 -13.29
N GLU A 15 1.56 -19.42 -12.20
CA GLU A 15 1.21 -19.83 -10.83
C GLU A 15 0.50 -18.70 -10.06
N ALA A 16 0.96 -17.45 -10.23
CA ALA A 16 0.44 -16.29 -9.52
C ALA A 16 -0.99 -15.94 -9.95
N GLU A 17 -1.37 -16.16 -11.22
CA GLU A 17 -2.70 -15.82 -11.75
C GLU A 17 -3.83 -16.38 -10.87
N ARG A 18 -3.69 -17.62 -10.40
CA ARG A 18 -4.67 -18.24 -9.51
C ARG A 18 -4.91 -17.41 -8.24
N GLN A 19 -3.85 -16.89 -7.63
CA GLN A 19 -3.97 -16.12 -6.40
C GLN A 19 -4.81 -14.84 -6.60
N TRP A 20 -4.63 -14.14 -7.71
CA TRP A 20 -5.37 -12.93 -8.05
C TRP A 20 -6.86 -13.22 -8.33
N ARG A 21 -7.15 -14.28 -9.09
CA ARG A 21 -8.53 -14.72 -9.35
C ARG A 21 -9.21 -15.16 -8.05
N THR A 22 -8.55 -16.00 -7.26
CA THR A 22 -9.09 -16.48 -5.99
C THR A 22 -9.33 -15.33 -4.99
N ALA A 23 -8.46 -14.31 -4.94
CA ALA A 23 -8.71 -13.15 -4.10
C ALA A 23 -10.03 -12.43 -4.46
N GLU A 24 -10.34 -12.29 -5.76
CA GLU A 24 -11.62 -11.74 -6.22
C GLU A 24 -12.79 -12.69 -5.93
N GLU A 25 -12.65 -13.98 -6.25
CA GLU A 25 -13.68 -15.01 -6.03
C GLU A 25 -14.07 -15.17 -4.56
N LEU A 26 -13.11 -15.02 -3.65
CA LEU A 26 -13.32 -15.02 -2.20
C LEU A 26 -13.93 -13.71 -1.67
N GLY A 27 -14.14 -12.71 -2.52
CA GLY A 27 -14.83 -11.47 -2.18
C GLY A 27 -13.99 -10.46 -1.42
N PHE A 28 -12.66 -10.46 -1.57
CA PHE A 28 -11.81 -9.37 -1.10
C PHE A 28 -12.10 -8.10 -1.89
N ASP A 29 -12.07 -6.95 -1.20
CA ASP A 29 -12.38 -5.65 -1.82
C ASP A 29 -11.21 -5.11 -2.64
N HIS A 30 -9.97 -5.45 -2.25
CA HIS A 30 -8.75 -5.02 -2.94
C HIS A 30 -7.60 -6.00 -2.76
N ALA A 31 -6.76 -6.13 -3.79
CA ALA A 31 -5.53 -6.91 -3.78
C ALA A 31 -4.32 -6.04 -4.10
N TRP A 32 -3.19 -6.35 -3.50
CA TRP A 32 -2.00 -5.53 -3.50
C TRP A 32 -0.77 -6.33 -3.86
N THR A 33 0.25 -5.68 -4.43
CA THR A 33 1.57 -6.29 -4.52
C THR A 33 2.68 -5.33 -4.11
N TYR A 34 3.79 -5.86 -3.62
CA TYR A 34 4.95 -5.10 -3.19
C TYR A 34 5.71 -4.53 -4.39
N ASP A 35 6.28 -3.35 -4.22
CA ASP A 35 7.04 -2.65 -5.25
C ASP A 35 8.50 -2.47 -4.82
N HIS A 36 9.30 -3.50 -5.08
CA HIS A 36 10.72 -3.59 -4.79
C HIS A 36 11.50 -4.21 -5.96
N LEU A 37 12.80 -3.93 -6.04
CA LEU A 37 13.74 -4.71 -6.84
C LEU A 37 14.11 -6.01 -6.12
N VAL A 38 14.32 -5.90 -4.80
CA VAL A 38 14.53 -7.00 -3.86
C VAL A 38 13.88 -6.63 -2.54
N TRP A 39 13.06 -7.50 -1.99
CA TRP A 39 12.51 -7.25 -0.67
C TRP A 39 13.39 -7.84 0.43
N ALA A 40 13.74 -7.02 1.43
CA ALA A 40 14.63 -7.42 2.53
C ALA A 40 14.08 -8.58 3.38
N GLY A 41 12.76 -8.79 3.40
CA GLY A 41 12.12 -9.93 4.09
C GLY A 41 12.33 -11.27 3.37
N LEU A 42 12.64 -11.24 2.06
CA LEU A 42 12.87 -12.41 1.22
C LEU A 42 14.00 -12.13 0.21
N PRO A 43 15.24 -11.88 0.68
CA PRO A 43 16.32 -11.38 -0.17
C PRO A 43 16.79 -12.37 -1.26
N ASN A 44 16.46 -13.65 -1.13
CA ASN A 44 16.86 -14.71 -2.06
C ASN A 44 15.68 -15.28 -2.86
N SER A 45 14.46 -14.77 -2.68
CA SER A 45 13.31 -15.22 -3.47
C SER A 45 13.32 -14.60 -4.88
N PRO A 46 12.73 -15.29 -5.87
CA PRO A 46 12.37 -14.65 -7.12
C PRO A 46 11.52 -13.40 -6.85
N TRP A 47 11.66 -12.38 -7.69
CA TRP A 47 10.91 -11.14 -7.52
C TRP A 47 10.55 -10.56 -8.89
N TYR A 48 9.25 -10.43 -9.16
CA TYR A 48 8.75 -9.92 -10.44
C TYR A 48 8.35 -8.45 -10.34
N GLY A 49 8.41 -7.75 -11.46
CA GLY A 49 8.10 -6.31 -11.52
C GLY A 49 6.63 -6.02 -11.20
N THR A 50 6.39 -5.04 -10.35
CA THR A 50 5.07 -4.65 -9.85
C THR A 50 4.11 -4.22 -10.96
N THR A 51 4.53 -3.31 -11.84
CA THR A 51 3.68 -2.81 -12.95
C THR A 51 3.23 -3.95 -13.88
N PRO A 52 4.12 -4.84 -14.39
CA PRO A 52 3.69 -5.99 -15.20
C PRO A 52 2.75 -6.94 -14.45
N THR A 53 3.03 -7.21 -13.16
CA THR A 53 2.18 -8.08 -12.33
C THR A 53 0.78 -7.51 -12.16
N LEU A 54 0.64 -6.23 -11.82
CA LEU A 54 -0.66 -5.58 -11.68
C LEU A 54 -1.39 -5.45 -13.01
N THR A 55 -0.68 -5.24 -14.12
CA THR A 55 -1.29 -5.24 -15.45
C THR A 55 -1.90 -6.60 -15.77
N ALA A 56 -1.16 -7.69 -15.52
CA ALA A 56 -1.66 -9.03 -15.72
C ALA A 56 -2.84 -9.37 -14.80
N ALA A 57 -2.76 -8.95 -13.51
CA ALA A 57 -3.87 -9.08 -12.57
C ALA A 57 -5.13 -8.34 -13.03
N ALA A 58 -4.97 -7.13 -13.57
CA ALA A 58 -6.10 -6.33 -14.09
C ALA A 58 -6.83 -7.03 -15.24
N LEU A 59 -6.10 -7.77 -16.08
CA LEU A 59 -6.68 -8.51 -17.22
C LEU A 59 -7.44 -9.78 -16.84
N VAL A 60 -7.16 -10.33 -15.65
CA VAL A 60 -7.78 -11.59 -15.19
C VAL A 60 -8.80 -11.41 -14.07
N THR A 61 -9.02 -10.17 -13.62
CA THR A 61 -9.99 -9.77 -12.61
C THR A 61 -10.92 -8.69 -13.16
N SER A 62 -12.09 -8.48 -12.57
CA SER A 62 -13.11 -7.57 -13.08
C SER A 62 -13.64 -6.55 -12.06
N GLY A 63 -13.63 -6.86 -10.76
CA GLY A 63 -14.24 -6.05 -9.71
C GLY A 63 -13.29 -5.64 -8.58
N ILE A 64 -12.31 -6.47 -8.24
CA ILE A 64 -11.38 -6.21 -7.15
C ILE A 64 -10.48 -5.00 -7.42
N GLY A 65 -10.30 -4.13 -6.44
CA GLY A 65 -9.31 -3.05 -6.50
C GLY A 65 -7.89 -3.61 -6.56
N LEU A 66 -7.00 -2.98 -7.32
CA LEU A 66 -5.62 -3.43 -7.52
C LEU A 66 -4.64 -2.33 -7.10
N GLY A 67 -3.65 -2.64 -6.27
CA GLY A 67 -2.80 -1.58 -5.74
C GLY A 67 -1.33 -1.92 -5.55
N THR A 68 -0.51 -0.86 -5.47
CA THR A 68 0.90 -0.96 -5.06
C THR A 68 1.03 -0.86 -3.54
N TYR A 69 1.87 -1.74 -2.92
CA TYR A 69 2.00 -1.81 -1.46
C TYR A 69 3.46 -1.79 -0.97
N VAL A 70 4.17 -0.72 -1.04
CA VAL A 70 3.84 0.56 -1.65
C VAL A 70 4.96 0.98 -2.60
N SER A 71 4.66 1.76 -3.62
CA SER A 71 5.67 2.31 -4.51
C SER A 71 6.47 3.41 -3.84
N SER A 72 7.74 3.54 -4.22
CA SER A 72 8.66 4.49 -3.60
C SER A 72 9.52 5.24 -4.63
N PRO A 73 10.13 6.38 -4.26
CA PRO A 73 11.05 7.13 -5.13
C PRO A 73 12.41 6.47 -5.31
N ASN A 74 12.66 5.29 -4.73
CA ASN A 74 13.99 4.68 -4.65
C ASN A 74 14.59 4.34 -6.02
N TYR A 75 13.75 4.01 -6.99
CA TYR A 75 14.17 3.67 -8.36
C TYR A 75 13.16 4.17 -9.42
N ARG A 76 12.32 5.14 -9.03
CA ARG A 76 11.30 5.70 -9.91
C ARG A 76 11.39 7.21 -9.98
N HIS A 77 11.31 7.74 -11.20
CA HIS A 77 11.05 9.17 -11.42
C HIS A 77 9.53 9.39 -11.48
N PRO A 78 8.95 10.38 -10.76
CA PRO A 78 7.50 10.54 -10.66
C PRO A 78 6.81 10.73 -12.01
N ALA A 79 7.45 11.43 -12.96
CA ALA A 79 6.86 11.62 -14.29
C ALA A 79 6.80 10.32 -15.12
N VAL A 80 7.81 9.45 -15.02
CA VAL A 80 7.79 8.13 -15.67
C VAL A 80 6.76 7.24 -14.99
N PHE A 81 6.77 7.22 -13.66
CA PHE A 81 5.84 6.41 -12.87
C PHE A 81 4.38 6.84 -13.08
N TRP A 82 4.14 8.13 -13.32
CA TRP A 82 2.78 8.60 -13.64
C TRP A 82 2.23 7.95 -14.92
N ARG A 83 3.08 7.63 -15.91
CA ARG A 83 2.65 6.87 -17.10
C ARG A 83 2.24 5.44 -16.74
N ASP A 84 2.98 4.79 -15.85
CA ASP A 84 2.59 3.46 -15.34
C ASP A 84 1.24 3.53 -14.62
N VAL A 85 1.03 4.53 -13.77
CA VAL A 85 -0.24 4.77 -13.05
C VAL A 85 -1.40 4.97 -14.03
N GLN A 86 -1.23 5.81 -15.06
CA GLN A 86 -2.24 6.03 -16.09
C GLN A 86 -2.60 4.75 -16.83
N SER A 87 -1.58 3.96 -17.18
CA SER A 87 -1.78 2.70 -17.91
C SER A 87 -2.46 1.63 -17.06
N LEU A 88 -2.08 1.52 -15.77
CA LEU A 88 -2.70 0.59 -14.83
C LEU A 88 -4.16 0.95 -14.56
N ASP A 89 -4.47 2.23 -14.45
CA ASP A 89 -5.83 2.70 -14.27
C ASP A 89 -6.71 2.38 -15.48
N ASP A 90 -6.21 2.66 -16.69
CA ASP A 90 -6.92 2.36 -17.95
C ASP A 90 -7.16 0.84 -18.11
N VAL A 91 -6.12 0.02 -17.99
CA VAL A 91 -6.22 -1.44 -18.15
C VAL A 91 -7.10 -2.07 -17.07
N SER A 92 -7.09 -1.52 -15.85
CA SER A 92 -7.95 -2.01 -14.77
C SER A 92 -9.40 -1.50 -14.83
N GLY A 93 -9.70 -0.56 -15.74
CA GLY A 93 -11.03 0.06 -15.81
C GLY A 93 -11.35 0.93 -14.60
N GLY A 94 -10.37 1.67 -14.07
CA GLY A 94 -10.55 2.59 -12.94
C GLY A 94 -10.47 1.94 -11.56
N ARG A 95 -9.95 0.70 -11.44
CA ARG A 95 -9.83 -0.03 -10.17
C ARG A 95 -8.47 0.15 -9.49
N PHE A 96 -7.58 0.95 -10.06
CA PHE A 96 -6.22 1.08 -9.54
C PHE A 96 -6.16 1.96 -8.28
N LEU A 97 -5.40 1.50 -7.28
CA LEU A 97 -5.13 2.16 -6.01
C LEU A 97 -3.62 2.43 -5.89
N LEU A 98 -3.24 3.69 -5.81
CA LEU A 98 -1.83 4.06 -5.74
C LEU A 98 -1.35 4.17 -4.29
N GLY A 99 -0.79 3.11 -3.74
CA GLY A 99 -0.06 3.15 -2.47
C GLY A 99 1.38 3.64 -2.67
N ILE A 100 1.77 4.68 -1.96
CA ILE A 100 3.13 5.25 -2.02
C ILE A 100 3.75 5.42 -0.63
N GLY A 101 5.07 5.27 -0.55
CA GLY A 101 5.83 5.41 0.70
C GLY A 101 7.28 5.83 0.46
N ASN A 102 7.99 6.17 1.53
CA ASN A 102 9.39 6.62 1.42
C ASN A 102 10.37 5.48 1.06
N GLY A 103 9.94 4.23 1.21
CA GLY A 103 10.80 3.06 1.00
C GLY A 103 11.96 2.95 2.00
N ALA A 104 12.74 1.87 1.87
CA ALA A 104 14.03 1.68 2.53
C ALA A 104 15.17 1.88 1.51
N ASP A 105 16.43 1.90 1.95
CA ASP A 105 17.56 2.20 1.06
C ASP A 105 17.99 1.05 0.15
N LEU A 106 17.46 -0.16 0.37
CA LEU A 106 17.93 -1.36 -0.35
C LEU A 106 17.82 -1.20 -1.88
N ASP A 107 16.64 -0.85 -2.38
CA ASP A 107 16.42 -0.70 -3.83
C ASP A 107 17.31 0.39 -4.43
N SER A 108 17.42 1.53 -3.74
CA SER A 108 18.28 2.64 -4.15
C SER A 108 19.77 2.22 -4.15
N GLY A 109 20.21 1.49 -3.11
CA GLY A 109 21.58 0.99 -2.98
C GLY A 109 21.95 -0.01 -4.07
N ILE A 110 21.05 -0.92 -4.45
CA ILE A 110 21.24 -1.87 -5.57
C ILE A 110 21.55 -1.12 -6.88
N LEU A 111 20.94 0.04 -7.09
CA LEU A 111 21.16 0.87 -8.28
C LEU A 111 22.34 1.84 -8.15
N GLY A 112 23.15 1.73 -7.09
CA GLY A 112 24.27 2.64 -6.85
C GLY A 112 23.84 4.04 -6.43
N GLY A 113 22.60 4.20 -5.95
CA GLY A 113 22.09 5.45 -5.43
C GLY A 113 22.75 5.86 -4.12
N PRO A 114 22.67 7.13 -3.74
CA PRO A 114 23.27 7.63 -2.50
C PRO A 114 22.59 7.04 -1.27
N SER A 115 23.36 6.80 -0.21
CA SER A 115 22.82 6.51 1.10
C SER A 115 22.23 7.80 1.69
N LEU A 116 20.92 7.78 1.94
CA LEU A 116 20.18 8.93 2.45
C LEU A 116 19.87 8.77 3.95
N SER A 117 20.02 9.86 4.70
CA SER A 117 19.52 9.91 6.07
C SER A 117 17.98 9.72 6.11
N PRO A 118 17.41 9.31 7.24
CA PRO A 118 15.95 9.20 7.39
C PRO A 118 15.21 10.50 7.01
N ARG A 119 15.80 11.65 7.30
CA ARG A 119 15.23 12.96 6.95
C ARG A 119 15.22 13.17 5.43
N GLU A 120 16.34 12.94 4.76
CA GLU A 120 16.46 13.10 3.30
C GLU A 120 15.53 12.13 2.54
N ARG A 121 15.36 10.90 3.01
CA ARG A 121 14.36 9.98 2.45
C ARG A 121 12.95 10.53 2.51
N VAL A 122 12.57 11.12 3.65
CA VAL A 122 11.26 11.75 3.80
C VAL A 122 11.15 12.99 2.91
N ASP A 123 12.19 13.80 2.79
CA ASP A 123 12.20 14.99 1.94
C ASP A 123 12.04 14.60 0.46
N ARG A 124 12.80 13.61 -0.01
CA ARG A 124 12.68 13.05 -1.37
C ARG A 124 11.29 12.48 -1.65
N PHE A 125 10.73 11.73 -0.70
CA PHE A 125 9.38 11.15 -0.82
C PHE A 125 8.31 12.25 -0.89
N GLN A 126 8.41 13.28 -0.08
CA GLN A 126 7.45 14.38 -0.10
C GLN A 126 7.52 15.17 -1.42
N GLU A 127 8.71 15.37 -1.98
CA GLU A 127 8.88 15.99 -3.31
C GLU A 127 8.28 15.10 -4.41
N PHE A 128 8.60 13.80 -4.40
CA PHE A 128 8.02 12.81 -5.29
C PHE A 128 6.49 12.84 -5.28
N THR A 129 5.89 12.80 -4.10
CA THR A 129 4.44 12.81 -3.94
C THR A 129 3.81 14.12 -4.46
N ARG A 130 4.40 15.28 -4.13
CA ARG A 130 3.87 16.57 -4.61
C ARG A 130 3.93 16.66 -6.13
N LEU A 131 4.99 16.16 -6.75
CA LEU A 131 5.08 16.15 -8.21
C LEU A 131 4.07 15.17 -8.83
N LEU A 132 3.87 13.98 -8.26
CA LEU A 132 2.79 13.08 -8.70
C LEU A 132 1.41 13.74 -8.64
N LEU A 133 1.10 14.42 -7.54
CA LEU A 133 -0.18 15.12 -7.39
C LEU A 133 -0.33 16.26 -8.40
N ARG A 134 0.73 17.00 -8.70
CA ARG A 134 0.71 18.00 -9.78
C ARG A 134 0.49 17.37 -11.15
N LEU A 135 1.14 16.24 -11.45
CA LEU A 135 0.94 15.50 -12.71
C LEU A 135 -0.49 14.94 -12.84
N ARG A 136 -1.16 14.65 -11.73
CA ARG A 136 -2.58 14.27 -11.70
C ARG A 136 -3.50 15.44 -12.09
N GLU A 137 -3.22 16.64 -11.58
CA GLU A 137 -4.11 17.79 -11.72
C GLU A 137 -3.81 18.65 -12.97
N ASP A 138 -2.53 18.79 -13.34
CA ASP A 138 -2.08 19.72 -14.37
C ASP A 138 -1.58 18.99 -15.62
N ASP A 139 -1.61 19.69 -16.78
CA ASP A 139 -0.90 19.34 -18.00
C ASP A 139 0.26 20.31 -18.23
N HIS A 140 1.24 19.97 -19.06
CA HIS A 140 2.42 20.78 -19.30
C HIS A 140 3.19 21.15 -18.02
N VAL A 141 3.47 20.15 -17.17
CA VAL A 141 4.09 20.36 -15.86
C VAL A 141 5.60 20.61 -16.01
N THR A 142 6.02 21.82 -15.66
CA THR A 142 7.43 22.16 -15.43
C THR A 142 7.66 22.27 -13.92
N SER A 143 8.68 21.60 -13.41
CA SER A 143 9.06 21.61 -12.01
C SER A 143 10.57 21.50 -11.87
N GLU A 144 11.14 22.30 -10.99
CA GLU A 144 12.53 22.19 -10.56
C GLU A 144 12.55 21.83 -9.08
N GLY A 145 13.11 20.68 -8.74
CA GLY A 145 13.21 20.16 -7.38
C GLY A 145 14.62 19.74 -7.03
N SER A 146 14.83 19.40 -5.77
CA SER A 146 16.13 18.89 -5.30
C SER A 146 16.41 17.46 -5.77
N TRP A 147 15.35 16.70 -6.05
CA TRP A 147 15.39 15.27 -6.41
C TRP A 147 14.80 15.00 -7.79
N PHE A 148 13.76 15.74 -8.16
CA PHE A 148 13.01 15.48 -9.39
C PHE A 148 12.68 16.77 -10.13
N SER A 149 12.93 16.77 -11.44
CA SER A 149 12.60 17.89 -12.30
C SER A 149 11.84 17.41 -13.53
N THR A 150 10.98 18.27 -14.07
CA THR A 150 10.27 18.04 -15.34
C THR A 150 10.29 19.31 -16.17
N ALA A 151 10.34 19.18 -17.49
CA ALA A 151 10.23 20.27 -18.44
C ALA A 151 9.06 19.98 -19.37
N ASP A 152 8.01 20.80 -19.30
CA ASP A 152 6.81 20.72 -20.15
C ASP A 152 6.19 19.32 -20.26
N MET A 153 6.13 18.59 -19.12
CA MET A 153 5.63 17.21 -19.08
C MET A 153 4.13 17.18 -19.38
N ARG A 154 3.78 16.55 -20.51
CA ARG A 154 2.38 16.29 -20.88
C ARG A 154 1.81 15.14 -20.06
N THR A 155 0.59 15.30 -19.55
CA THR A 155 -0.07 14.33 -18.66
C THR A 155 -1.30 13.66 -19.27
N LEU A 156 -1.56 13.88 -20.56
CA LEU A 156 -2.69 13.21 -21.22
C LEU A 156 -2.42 11.70 -21.47
N PRO A 157 -3.49 10.85 -21.37
CA PRO A 157 -4.85 11.19 -20.97
C PRO A 157 -4.93 11.57 -19.49
N ARG A 158 -5.85 12.51 -19.13
CA ARG A 158 -6.02 12.90 -17.72
C ARG A 158 -6.81 11.85 -16.95
N ILE A 159 -6.24 11.39 -15.85
CA ILE A 159 -6.91 10.56 -14.85
C ILE A 159 -6.82 11.27 -13.49
N ARG A 160 -7.96 11.52 -12.85
CA ARG A 160 -8.03 12.24 -11.56
C ARG A 160 -8.60 11.42 -10.43
N HIS A 161 -9.17 10.28 -10.74
CA HIS A 161 -9.89 9.44 -9.80
C HIS A 161 -9.00 8.41 -9.07
N VAL A 162 -7.74 8.20 -9.51
CA VAL A 162 -6.82 7.29 -8.83
C VAL A 162 -6.49 7.82 -7.44
N PRO A 163 -6.93 7.13 -6.37
CA PRO A 163 -6.62 7.57 -5.02
C PRO A 163 -5.13 7.36 -4.71
N VAL A 164 -4.50 8.38 -4.15
CA VAL A 164 -3.11 8.35 -3.69
C VAL A 164 -3.09 8.09 -2.18
N LEU A 165 -2.75 6.85 -1.81
CA LEU A 165 -2.70 6.40 -0.42
C LEU A 165 -1.27 6.51 0.10
N VAL A 166 -1.06 7.33 1.13
CA VAL A 166 0.27 7.64 1.65
C VAL A 166 0.60 6.73 2.82
N ALA A 167 1.64 5.90 2.66
CA ALA A 167 2.15 5.07 3.75
C ALA A 167 3.01 5.90 4.72
N ALA A 168 2.63 5.91 5.99
CA ALA A 168 3.27 6.71 7.02
C ALA A 168 3.12 6.12 8.42
N ASN A 169 4.24 6.06 9.18
CA ASN A 169 4.27 5.61 10.57
C ASN A 169 4.79 6.72 11.52
N GLY A 170 5.68 7.58 11.05
CA GLY A 170 6.23 8.65 11.87
C GLY A 170 5.39 9.93 11.82
N PRO A 171 5.37 10.76 12.89
CA PRO A 171 4.46 11.91 13.02
C PRO A 171 4.55 12.93 11.87
N ARG A 172 5.76 13.16 11.33
CA ARG A 172 5.96 14.07 10.17
C ARG A 172 5.27 13.53 8.91
N SER A 173 5.41 12.22 8.66
CA SER A 173 4.84 11.56 7.48
C SER A 173 3.33 11.38 7.62
N VAL A 174 2.81 11.10 8.82
CA VAL A 174 1.37 11.04 9.11
C VAL A 174 0.71 12.40 8.84
N ARG A 175 1.31 13.51 9.33
CA ARG A 175 0.84 14.86 9.01
C ARG A 175 0.89 15.19 7.51
N PHE A 176 1.87 14.64 6.80
CA PHE A 176 1.96 14.79 5.34
C PHE A 176 0.84 14.00 4.64
N ALA A 177 0.57 12.77 5.07
CA ALA A 177 -0.54 11.95 4.56
C ALA A 177 -1.89 12.67 4.74
N ALA A 178 -2.15 13.20 5.93
CA ALA A 178 -3.36 13.95 6.23
C ALA A 178 -3.59 15.16 5.30
N ARG A 179 -2.53 15.83 4.87
CA ARG A 179 -2.61 17.04 4.03
C ARG A 179 -2.70 16.75 2.54
N HIS A 180 -2.03 15.70 2.07
CA HIS A 180 -1.77 15.48 0.65
C HIS A 180 -2.30 14.15 0.11
N GLY A 181 -2.48 13.12 0.95
CA GLY A 181 -3.00 11.82 0.54
C GLY A 181 -4.52 11.82 0.43
N ASP A 182 -5.05 10.93 -0.40
CA ASP A 182 -6.48 10.60 -0.44
C ASP A 182 -6.84 9.51 0.59
N GLY A 183 -5.84 8.93 1.24
CA GLY A 183 -5.94 7.99 2.36
C GLY A 183 -4.58 7.73 2.99
N TRP A 184 -4.59 7.04 4.12
CA TRP A 184 -3.41 6.71 4.91
C TRP A 184 -3.24 5.21 5.04
N ILE A 185 -2.02 4.72 4.83
CA ILE A 185 -1.62 3.34 5.08
C ILE A 185 -0.65 3.32 6.26
N THR A 186 -0.82 2.39 7.20
CA THR A 186 0.14 2.19 8.29
C THR A 186 0.48 0.71 8.50
N THR A 187 1.71 0.48 8.91
CA THR A 187 2.22 -0.80 9.40
C THR A 187 2.36 -0.82 10.92
N GLY A 188 1.98 0.28 11.58
CA GLY A 188 2.27 0.44 13.01
C GLY A 188 3.77 0.57 13.33
N PRO A 189 4.13 0.56 14.61
CA PRO A 189 5.50 0.65 15.06
C PRO A 189 6.29 -0.63 14.74
N ARG A 190 7.55 -0.47 14.29
CA ARG A 190 8.45 -1.61 14.04
C ARG A 190 8.97 -2.17 15.36
N GLY A 191 9.05 -3.50 15.43
CA GLY A 191 9.69 -4.20 16.54
C GLY A 191 8.93 -4.06 17.86
N ALA A 192 7.62 -3.86 17.81
CA ALA A 192 6.79 -3.87 19.00
C ALA A 192 6.94 -5.21 19.75
N PRO A 193 7.12 -5.18 21.09
CA PRO A 193 7.40 -6.39 21.87
C PRO A 193 6.16 -7.30 22.04
N SER A 194 4.97 -6.77 21.82
CA SER A 194 3.70 -7.49 21.92
C SER A 194 2.67 -6.91 20.96
N LEU A 195 1.58 -7.65 20.77
CA LEU A 195 0.43 -7.19 19.99
C LEU A 195 -0.21 -5.94 20.63
N ASP A 196 -0.29 -5.88 21.95
CA ASP A 196 -0.84 -4.70 22.64
C ASP A 196 0.03 -3.47 22.43
N ALA A 197 1.34 -3.59 22.62
CA ALA A 197 2.28 -2.49 22.36
C ALA A 197 2.26 -2.04 20.88
N TRP A 198 1.99 -2.95 19.95
CA TRP A 198 1.83 -2.61 18.54
C TRP A 198 0.57 -1.78 18.30
N PHE A 199 -0.56 -2.17 18.89
CA PHE A 199 -1.81 -1.41 18.79
C PHE A 199 -1.74 -0.07 19.54
N ASP A 200 -1.04 -0.01 20.68
CA ASP A 200 -0.85 1.25 21.41
C ASP A 200 -0.11 2.29 20.56
N GLY A 201 0.96 1.87 19.85
CA GLY A 201 1.66 2.75 18.91
C GLY A 201 0.84 3.13 17.68
N ILE A 202 -0.10 2.28 17.26
CA ILE A 202 -1.07 2.62 16.22
C ILE A 202 -2.04 3.69 16.74
N ALA A 203 -2.54 3.57 17.98
CA ALA A 203 -3.43 4.55 18.59
C ALA A 203 -2.79 5.95 18.62
N GLU A 204 -1.51 6.05 18.96
CA GLU A 204 -0.76 7.30 18.90
C GLU A 204 -0.70 7.88 17.47
N SER A 205 -0.54 7.02 16.49
CA SER A 205 -0.51 7.42 15.07
C SER A 205 -1.87 7.87 14.57
N VAL A 206 -2.96 7.21 15.01
CA VAL A 206 -4.36 7.61 14.71
C VAL A 206 -4.64 8.98 15.32
N ALA A 207 -4.30 9.22 16.59
CA ALA A 207 -4.48 10.53 17.22
C ALA A 207 -3.72 11.63 16.44
N THR A 208 -2.47 11.35 16.03
CA THR A 208 -1.69 12.28 15.20
C THR A 208 -2.35 12.56 13.84
N LEU A 209 -2.97 11.55 13.24
CA LEU A 209 -3.70 11.68 11.97
C LEU A 209 -4.96 12.55 12.15
N ASP A 210 -5.74 12.29 13.19
CA ASP A 210 -6.99 13.01 13.48
C ASP A 210 -6.74 14.50 13.71
N ASP A 211 -5.74 14.82 14.55
CA ASP A 211 -5.30 16.20 14.76
C ASP A 211 -4.86 16.89 13.45
N ALA A 212 -4.13 16.16 12.61
CA ALA A 212 -3.65 16.69 11.34
C ALA A 212 -4.77 16.87 10.29
N LEU A 213 -5.76 15.99 10.25
CA LEU A 213 -6.95 16.10 9.41
C LEU A 213 -7.79 17.29 9.83
N ALA A 214 -8.05 17.44 11.14
CA ALA A 214 -8.76 18.59 11.71
C ALA A 214 -8.05 19.90 11.35
N ALA A 215 -6.73 19.97 11.51
CA ALA A 215 -5.93 21.15 11.15
C ALA A 215 -5.93 21.45 9.65
N ALA A 216 -6.18 20.43 8.80
CA ALA A 216 -6.29 20.57 7.36
C ALA A 216 -7.75 20.82 6.88
N GLY A 217 -8.73 20.90 7.81
CA GLY A 217 -10.14 21.05 7.50
C GLY A 217 -10.76 19.86 6.76
N ARG A 218 -10.20 18.65 6.97
CA ARG A 218 -10.67 17.41 6.33
C ARG A 218 -11.53 16.60 7.29
N ASP A 219 -12.57 15.96 6.75
CA ASP A 219 -13.42 15.06 7.52
C ASP A 219 -12.67 13.76 7.86
N ALA A 220 -12.40 13.56 9.15
CA ALA A 220 -11.70 12.38 9.65
C ALA A 220 -12.53 11.10 9.49
N ALA A 221 -13.87 11.19 9.52
CA ALA A 221 -14.75 10.03 9.36
C ALA A 221 -14.82 9.53 7.91
N ALA A 222 -14.64 10.44 6.94
CA ALA A 222 -14.61 10.11 5.52
C ALA A 222 -13.21 9.76 4.99
N TYR A 223 -12.16 9.92 5.82
CA TYR A 223 -10.78 9.71 5.37
C TYR A 223 -10.38 8.24 5.44
N PRO A 224 -10.05 7.58 4.30
CA PRO A 224 -9.69 6.17 4.26
C PRO A 224 -8.41 5.85 5.06
N ARG A 225 -8.48 4.81 5.88
CA ARG A 225 -7.38 4.37 6.76
C ARG A 225 -7.15 2.87 6.58
N TYR A 226 -5.96 2.53 6.12
CA TYR A 226 -5.56 1.16 5.79
C TYR A 226 -4.55 0.65 6.83
N LEU A 227 -4.82 -0.48 7.47
CA LEU A 227 -3.92 -1.14 8.41
C LEU A 227 -3.37 -2.43 7.83
N ASN A 228 -2.03 -2.55 7.79
CA ASN A 228 -1.36 -3.83 7.55
C ASN A 228 -1.41 -4.69 8.82
N LEU A 229 -2.25 -5.71 8.86
CA LEU A 229 -2.39 -6.59 10.02
C LEU A 229 -1.15 -7.45 10.29
N ASP A 230 -0.35 -7.71 9.26
CA ASP A 230 0.80 -8.63 9.33
C ASP A 230 2.13 -7.93 9.58
N SER A 231 2.09 -6.64 9.85
CA SER A 231 3.22 -5.92 10.46
C SER A 231 3.24 -6.04 11.99
N ALA A 232 2.22 -6.66 12.58
CA ALA A 232 2.19 -7.08 13.97
C ALA A 232 3.25 -8.19 14.24
N PRO A 233 3.57 -8.48 15.52
CA PRO A 233 4.56 -9.50 15.88
C PRO A 233 4.25 -10.93 15.40
N SER A 234 3.02 -11.21 15.01
CA SER A 234 2.62 -12.52 14.46
C SER A 234 1.73 -12.35 13.22
N TYR A 235 1.63 -13.39 12.40
CA TYR A 235 0.81 -13.41 11.21
C TYR A 235 -0.69 -13.39 11.55
N SER A 236 -1.51 -12.62 10.83
CA SER A 236 -2.94 -12.47 11.15
C SER A 236 -3.77 -13.67 10.74
N LEU A 237 -3.42 -14.33 9.64
CA LEU A 237 -4.12 -15.51 9.11
C LEU A 237 -3.53 -16.83 9.63
N ILE A 238 -2.98 -16.83 10.85
CA ILE A 238 -2.55 -18.06 11.50
C ILE A 238 -3.76 -18.92 11.92
N ASP A 239 -4.85 -18.27 12.30
CA ASP A 239 -6.16 -18.85 12.56
C ASP A 239 -7.27 -17.79 12.41
N PRO A 240 -8.54 -18.21 12.20
CA PRO A 240 -9.68 -17.31 12.00
C PRO A 240 -9.97 -16.38 13.18
N GLU A 241 -9.80 -16.84 14.42
CA GLU A 241 -10.06 -16.07 15.65
C GLU A 241 -9.07 -14.94 15.79
N THR A 242 -7.78 -15.20 15.54
CA THR A 242 -6.70 -14.18 15.52
C THR A 242 -7.00 -13.08 14.51
N PHE A 243 -7.42 -13.44 13.29
CA PHE A 243 -7.81 -12.49 12.29
C PHE A 243 -8.99 -11.63 12.75
N ALA A 244 -10.07 -12.27 13.22
CA ALA A 244 -11.27 -11.57 13.66
C ALA A 244 -10.99 -10.59 14.81
N ALA A 245 -10.20 -11.02 15.80
CA ALA A 245 -9.83 -10.18 16.94
C ALA A 245 -9.08 -8.92 16.52
N ARG A 246 -8.12 -9.05 15.60
CA ARG A 246 -7.35 -7.90 15.08
C ARG A 246 -8.21 -6.94 14.26
N VAL A 247 -9.12 -7.49 13.43
CA VAL A 247 -10.04 -6.67 12.63
C VAL A 247 -10.98 -5.87 13.52
N ARG A 248 -11.56 -6.47 14.58
CA ARG A 248 -12.42 -5.76 15.52
C ARG A 248 -11.67 -4.62 16.20
N ARG A 249 -10.46 -4.88 16.68
CA ARG A 249 -9.62 -3.85 17.30
C ARG A 249 -9.25 -2.72 16.32
N ALA A 250 -8.96 -3.05 15.05
CA ALA A 250 -8.75 -2.05 14.02
C ALA A 250 -10.01 -1.22 13.76
N ALA A 251 -11.19 -1.84 13.71
CA ALA A 251 -12.47 -1.16 13.54
C ALA A 251 -12.75 -0.15 14.67
N GLU A 252 -12.51 -0.54 15.92
CA GLU A 252 -12.64 0.32 17.10
C GLU A 252 -11.72 1.56 17.04
N MET A 253 -10.60 1.44 16.34
CA MET A 253 -9.64 2.53 16.11
C MET A 253 -9.96 3.39 14.88
N GLY A 254 -11.07 3.12 14.17
CA GLY A 254 -11.53 3.88 13.02
C GLY A 254 -10.84 3.53 11.70
N PHE A 255 -10.21 2.36 11.57
CA PHE A 255 -9.72 1.90 10.28
C PHE A 255 -10.90 1.52 9.37
N THR A 256 -10.81 1.93 8.12
CA THR A 256 -11.80 1.63 7.07
C THR A 256 -11.45 0.38 6.30
N ASP A 257 -10.16 0.05 6.27
CA ASP A 257 -9.57 -1.02 5.48
C ASP A 257 -8.49 -1.77 6.29
N VAL A 258 -8.46 -3.08 6.12
CA VAL A 258 -7.39 -3.93 6.66
C VAL A 258 -6.77 -4.75 5.54
N ILE A 259 -5.47 -5.02 5.64
CA ILE A 259 -4.72 -5.78 4.65
C ILE A 259 -3.99 -6.91 5.36
N GLY A 260 -4.30 -8.15 4.99
CA GLY A 260 -3.52 -9.35 5.31
C GLY A 260 -2.62 -9.73 4.12
N HIS A 261 -1.81 -10.78 4.29
CA HIS A 261 -0.98 -11.34 3.20
C HIS A 261 -1.49 -12.69 2.78
N TRP A 262 -1.33 -13.01 1.51
CA TRP A 262 -1.54 -14.38 1.01
C TRP A 262 -0.64 -15.33 1.78
N PRO A 263 -1.17 -16.45 2.34
CA PRO A 263 -0.37 -17.41 3.11
C PRO A 263 0.72 -18.03 2.26
N ARG A 264 1.87 -18.27 2.87
CA ARG A 264 3.04 -18.89 2.28
C ARG A 264 3.38 -20.18 3.02
N PRO A 265 4.09 -21.14 2.40
CA PRO A 265 4.55 -22.33 3.10
C PRO A 265 5.58 -22.01 4.20
N ASP A 266 6.34 -20.92 4.04
CA ASP A 266 7.42 -20.50 4.94
C ASP A 266 7.28 -19.05 5.38
N SER A 267 8.01 -18.67 6.45
CA SER A 267 8.11 -17.28 6.92
C SER A 267 8.73 -16.35 5.87
N PRO A 268 8.32 -15.07 5.82
CA PRO A 268 7.21 -14.51 6.58
C PRO A 268 5.86 -14.96 6.02
N TYR A 269 4.80 -14.82 6.80
CA TYR A 269 3.41 -15.15 6.43
C TYR A 269 3.15 -16.66 6.25
N ALA A 270 3.86 -17.50 7.02
CA ALA A 270 3.61 -18.94 7.01
C ALA A 270 2.19 -19.25 7.48
N GLY A 271 1.43 -19.99 6.66
CA GLY A 271 0.04 -20.35 6.93
C GLY A 271 -0.58 -21.16 5.78
N ASP A 272 -1.82 -21.56 5.97
CA ASP A 272 -2.55 -22.40 5.03
C ASP A 272 -3.61 -21.59 4.25
N GLU A 273 -3.77 -21.89 2.97
CA GLU A 273 -4.84 -21.30 2.15
C GLU A 273 -6.24 -21.67 2.65
N SER A 274 -6.40 -22.81 3.32
CA SER A 274 -7.69 -23.22 3.94
C SER A 274 -8.10 -22.26 5.07
N THR A 275 -7.15 -21.70 5.81
CA THR A 275 -7.42 -20.65 6.80
C THR A 275 -7.90 -19.37 6.10
N LEU A 276 -7.25 -18.97 5.01
CA LEU A 276 -7.67 -17.82 4.20
C LEU A 276 -9.11 -18.02 3.66
N GLU A 277 -9.43 -19.21 3.13
CA GLU A 277 -10.77 -19.54 2.64
C GLU A 277 -11.81 -19.47 3.78
N THR A 278 -11.49 -20.02 4.95
CA THR A 278 -12.37 -19.96 6.13
C THR A 278 -12.61 -18.51 6.56
N VAL A 279 -11.56 -17.71 6.62
CA VAL A 279 -11.67 -16.28 6.94
C VAL A 279 -12.53 -15.56 5.92
N ALA A 280 -12.33 -15.79 4.64
CA ALA A 280 -13.07 -15.12 3.58
C ALA A 280 -14.56 -15.51 3.55
N THR A 281 -14.87 -16.80 3.76
CA THR A 281 -16.24 -17.33 3.59
C THR A 281 -17.08 -17.31 4.86
N GLN A 282 -16.47 -17.26 6.05
CA GLN A 282 -17.17 -17.31 7.34
C GLN A 282 -16.94 -16.03 8.16
N VAL A 283 -15.69 -15.64 8.39
CA VAL A 283 -15.35 -14.54 9.31
C VAL A 283 -15.65 -13.17 8.70
N ILE A 284 -15.23 -12.91 7.47
CA ILE A 284 -15.45 -11.61 6.81
C ILE A 284 -16.95 -11.28 6.69
N PRO A 285 -17.85 -12.19 6.28
CA PRO A 285 -19.29 -11.92 6.29
C PRO A 285 -19.83 -11.51 7.65
N GLU A 286 -19.41 -12.19 8.74
CA GLU A 286 -19.79 -11.83 10.10
C GLU A 286 -19.28 -10.45 10.54
N LEU A 287 -18.08 -10.06 10.11
CA LEU A 287 -17.49 -8.76 10.42
C LEU A 287 -18.08 -7.61 9.60
N ARG A 288 -18.79 -7.91 8.50
CA ARG A 288 -19.52 -6.94 7.68
C ARG A 288 -20.96 -6.72 8.14
N ALA A 289 -21.54 -7.69 8.87
CA ALA A 289 -22.91 -7.64 9.41
C ALA A 289 -23.02 -6.67 10.59
#